data_c06f3ddc7920bcd6142117874c80818e
#
_entry.id   c06f3ddc7920bcd6142117874c80818e
#
_cell.length_a   1.000
_cell.length_b   1.000
_cell.length_c   1.000
_cell.angle_alpha   90.00
_cell.angle_beta   90.00
_cell.angle_gamma   90.00
#
_symmetry.space_group_name_H-M   'P 1'
#
loop_
_entity.id
_entity.type
_entity.pdbx_description
1 polymer ?
#
loop_
_entity_poly.entity_id
_entity_poly.type
_entity_poly.pdbx_seq_one_letter_code
_entity_poly.pdbx_strand_id
1 'polypeptide(L)'
;GGEPLLQMDFVTELFTLAKKEGIHTALDTAAGPYREDPEFKSQFDKLMAVTDLVLLDIKHIDEQSHKKLTGITNAYALSAARYLDSIGKPVWIRHVLVPGYTDDDKALEALADFLTSLNNIERIEVLPFHNLAAFKWKELGIKYTLAETLPPTQKRIDNARKILSRAGLVS
;
A
#
# COMPACT_ATOMS: atom_id res chain seq x y z
N GLY A 1 0.55 -8.16 -11.65
CA GLY A 1 -0.60 -8.25 -10.99
C GLY A 1 -1.67 -7.22 -11.26
N GLY A 2 -2.71 -7.30 -10.53
CA GLY A 2 -3.84 -6.38 -10.46
C GLY A 2 -4.17 -6.09 -9.01
N GLU A 3 -5.32 -5.45 -8.78
CA GLU A 3 -5.81 -5.16 -7.44
C GLU A 3 -6.67 -6.34 -6.95
N PRO A 4 -6.26 -7.08 -5.91
CA PRO A 4 -6.98 -8.28 -5.45
C PRO A 4 -8.37 -7.99 -4.89
N LEU A 5 -8.62 -6.77 -4.37
CA LEU A 5 -9.94 -6.39 -3.85
C LEU A 5 -11.02 -6.29 -4.95
N LEU A 6 -10.64 -6.32 -6.22
CA LEU A 6 -11.59 -6.46 -7.34
C LEU A 6 -12.10 -7.91 -7.52
N GLN A 7 -11.49 -8.88 -6.84
CA GLN A 7 -11.79 -10.32 -6.95
C GLN A 7 -11.83 -10.97 -5.56
N MET A 8 -12.46 -10.31 -4.57
CA MET A 8 -12.43 -10.74 -3.16
C MET A 8 -12.95 -12.17 -2.96
N ASP A 9 -14.01 -12.57 -3.65
CA ASP A 9 -14.55 -13.93 -3.52
C ASP A 9 -13.54 -14.99 -3.96
N PHE A 10 -12.88 -14.77 -5.11
CA PHE A 10 -11.84 -15.68 -5.59
C PHE A 10 -10.65 -15.74 -4.63
N VAL A 11 -10.17 -14.57 -4.16
CA VAL A 11 -9.02 -14.52 -3.23
C VAL A 11 -9.38 -15.16 -1.89
N THR A 12 -10.61 -14.98 -1.40
CA THR A 12 -11.09 -15.60 -0.17
C THR A 12 -11.11 -17.14 -0.29
N GLU A 13 -11.58 -17.66 -1.41
CA GLU A 13 -11.56 -19.10 -1.66
C GLU A 13 -10.13 -19.65 -1.74
N LEU A 14 -9.25 -18.98 -2.50
CA LEU A 14 -7.83 -19.33 -2.62
C LEU A 14 -7.15 -19.34 -1.24
N PHE A 15 -7.34 -18.30 -0.43
CA PHE A 15 -6.74 -18.22 0.91
C PHE A 15 -7.35 -19.26 1.87
N THR A 16 -8.65 -19.52 1.74
CA THR A 16 -9.28 -20.61 2.52
C THR A 16 -8.64 -21.96 2.24
N LEU A 17 -8.33 -22.27 0.98
CA LEU A 17 -7.63 -23.51 0.61
C LEU A 17 -6.19 -23.51 1.13
N ALA A 18 -5.46 -22.40 0.98
CA ALA A 18 -4.10 -22.26 1.52
C ALA A 18 -4.06 -22.47 3.05
N LYS A 19 -5.03 -21.90 3.77
CA LYS A 19 -5.14 -22.06 5.24
C LYS A 19 -5.39 -23.53 5.65
N LYS A 20 -6.14 -24.30 4.88
CA LYS A 20 -6.34 -25.74 5.14
C LYS A 20 -5.03 -26.54 5.06
N GLU A 21 -4.10 -26.07 4.22
CA GLU A 21 -2.76 -26.67 4.07
C GLU A 21 -1.72 -26.04 5.04
N GLY A 22 -2.15 -25.19 5.98
CA GLY A 22 -1.27 -24.53 6.94
C GLY A 22 -0.36 -23.45 6.32
N ILE A 23 -0.70 -22.96 5.13
CA ILE A 23 0.09 -21.94 4.42
C ILE A 23 -0.29 -20.55 4.94
N HIS A 24 0.74 -19.74 5.24
CA HIS A 24 0.56 -18.32 5.58
C HIS A 24 0.07 -17.51 4.38
N THR A 25 -0.93 -16.65 4.60
CA THR A 25 -1.57 -15.87 3.55
C THR A 25 -1.27 -14.38 3.73
N ALA A 26 -0.81 -13.73 2.67
CA ALA A 26 -0.54 -12.30 2.66
C ALA A 26 -1.24 -11.61 1.48
N LEU A 27 -2.00 -10.56 1.77
CA LEU A 27 -2.72 -9.77 0.78
C LEU A 27 -1.94 -8.51 0.44
N ASP A 28 -1.52 -8.34 -0.82
CA ASP A 28 -0.84 -7.14 -1.31
C ASP A 28 -1.87 -6.26 -2.06
N THR A 29 -2.15 -5.08 -1.54
CA THR A 29 -3.21 -4.20 -2.06
C THR A 29 -2.87 -2.70 -1.90
N ALA A 30 -3.33 -1.88 -2.85
CA ALA A 30 -3.38 -0.43 -2.71
C ALA A 30 -4.73 0.06 -2.17
N ALA A 31 -5.64 -0.86 -1.88
CA ALA A 31 -6.99 -0.62 -1.36
C ALA A 31 -7.83 0.38 -2.17
N GLY A 32 -7.54 0.55 -3.48
CA GLY A 32 -8.31 1.46 -4.35
C GLY A 32 -9.80 1.17 -4.42
N PRO A 33 -10.24 -0.11 -4.43
CA PRO A 33 -11.67 -0.47 -4.38
C PRO A 33 -12.31 -0.38 -3.00
N TYR A 34 -11.56 -0.17 -1.92
CA TYR A 34 -12.10 -0.21 -0.55
C TYR A 34 -13.29 0.74 -0.38
N ARG A 35 -14.34 0.26 0.28
CA ARG A 35 -15.58 1.00 0.58
C ARG A 35 -16.06 0.66 1.99
N GLU A 36 -16.76 1.60 2.61
CA GLU A 36 -17.33 1.41 3.94
C GLU A 36 -18.80 0.96 3.93
N ASP A 37 -19.36 0.71 2.74
CA ASP A 37 -20.72 0.18 2.65
C ASP A 37 -20.81 -1.27 3.20
N PRO A 38 -21.98 -1.68 3.71
CA PRO A 38 -22.13 -2.98 4.38
C PRO A 38 -21.82 -4.18 3.49
N GLU A 39 -22.11 -4.11 2.20
CA GLU A 39 -21.88 -5.21 1.26
C GLU A 39 -20.39 -5.44 1.06
N PHE A 40 -19.65 -4.36 0.74
CA PHE A 40 -18.18 -4.43 0.60
C PHE A 40 -17.52 -4.91 1.89
N LYS A 41 -17.93 -4.34 3.04
CA LYS A 41 -17.37 -4.72 4.34
C LYS A 41 -17.60 -6.20 4.65
N SER A 42 -18.79 -6.72 4.38
CA SER A 42 -19.09 -8.14 4.59
C SER A 42 -18.17 -9.07 3.78
N GLN A 43 -17.86 -8.71 2.52
CA GLN A 43 -16.91 -9.46 1.70
C GLN A 43 -15.46 -9.28 2.19
N PHE A 44 -15.09 -8.07 2.55
CA PHE A 44 -13.76 -7.75 3.06
C PHE A 44 -13.48 -8.47 4.38
N ASP A 45 -14.46 -8.54 5.30
CA ASP A 45 -14.32 -9.27 6.56
C ASP A 45 -14.09 -10.76 6.35
N LYS A 46 -14.80 -11.38 5.40
CA LYS A 46 -14.57 -12.79 5.02
C LYS A 46 -13.15 -13.01 4.52
N LEU A 47 -12.65 -12.09 3.69
CA LEU A 47 -11.27 -12.14 3.21
C LEU A 47 -10.28 -11.95 4.35
N MET A 48 -10.51 -10.99 5.25
CA MET A 48 -9.64 -10.75 6.41
C MET A 48 -9.62 -11.92 7.39
N ALA A 49 -10.71 -12.69 7.51
CA ALA A 49 -10.74 -13.89 8.36
C ALA A 49 -9.76 -14.99 7.91
N VAL A 50 -9.39 -15.03 6.62
CA VAL A 50 -8.46 -16.00 6.04
C VAL A 50 -7.12 -15.39 5.60
N THR A 51 -6.89 -14.10 5.92
CA THR A 51 -5.64 -13.37 5.64
C THR A 51 -4.84 -13.23 6.93
N ASP A 52 -3.57 -13.60 6.92
CA ASP A 52 -2.69 -13.44 8.09
C ASP A 52 -2.03 -12.06 8.13
N LEU A 53 -1.67 -11.51 6.98
CA LEU A 53 -0.95 -10.24 6.85
C LEU A 53 -1.50 -9.43 5.66
N VAL A 54 -1.61 -8.12 5.83
CA VAL A 54 -1.89 -7.21 4.71
C VAL A 54 -0.65 -6.37 4.40
N LEU A 55 -0.21 -6.40 3.14
CA LEU A 55 0.78 -5.49 2.60
C LEU A 55 0.02 -4.32 1.98
N LEU A 56 -0.04 -3.19 2.67
CA LEU A 56 -0.85 -2.04 2.27
C LEU A 56 0.02 -0.95 1.65
N ASP A 57 -0.22 -0.65 0.38
CA ASP A 57 0.44 0.44 -0.32
C ASP A 57 -0.19 1.80 0.04
N ILE A 58 0.56 2.71 0.66
CA ILE A 58 0.19 4.13 0.77
C ILE A 58 1.10 4.94 -0.15
N LYS A 59 0.57 5.31 -1.32
CA LYS A 59 1.35 5.96 -2.38
C LYS A 59 1.69 7.41 -2.06
N HIS A 60 0.78 8.16 -1.40
CA HIS A 60 1.00 9.51 -0.91
C HIS A 60 -0.02 9.88 0.17
N ILE A 61 0.42 10.60 1.21
CA ILE A 61 -0.48 11.03 2.29
C ILE A 61 -1.35 12.23 1.89
N ASP A 62 -0.83 13.16 1.09
CA ASP A 62 -1.60 14.28 0.54
C ASP A 62 -2.50 13.82 -0.61
N GLU A 63 -3.79 14.17 -0.54
CA GLU A 63 -4.80 13.69 -1.48
C GLU A 63 -4.56 14.19 -2.91
N GLN A 64 -4.16 15.45 -3.08
CA GLN A 64 -3.96 16.02 -4.42
C GLN A 64 -2.75 15.39 -5.11
N SER A 65 -1.66 15.23 -4.38
CA SER A 65 -0.46 14.54 -4.86
C SER A 65 -0.74 13.08 -5.18
N HIS A 66 -1.53 12.41 -4.33
CA HIS A 66 -1.96 11.03 -4.60
C HIS A 66 -2.80 10.92 -5.88
N LYS A 67 -3.79 11.81 -6.06
CA LYS A 67 -4.60 11.86 -7.30
C LYS A 67 -3.77 12.15 -8.55
N LYS A 68 -2.80 13.04 -8.44
CA LYS A 68 -1.87 13.34 -9.55
C LYS A 68 -1.04 12.14 -9.96
N LEU A 69 -0.62 11.31 -8.98
CA LEU A 69 0.21 10.14 -9.21
C LEU A 69 -0.59 8.92 -9.67
N THR A 70 -1.76 8.68 -9.09
CA THR A 70 -2.53 7.43 -9.23
C THR A 70 -3.85 7.57 -9.99
N GLY A 71 -4.35 8.79 -10.14
CA GLY A 71 -5.68 9.06 -10.72
C GLY A 71 -6.86 8.92 -9.74
N ILE A 72 -6.65 8.44 -8.51
CA ILE A 72 -7.71 8.21 -7.51
C ILE A 72 -7.39 8.91 -6.18
N THR A 73 -8.39 9.00 -5.28
CA THR A 73 -8.20 9.53 -3.92
C THR A 73 -7.42 8.54 -3.04
N ASN A 74 -6.63 9.06 -2.09
CA ASN A 74 -5.99 8.25 -1.05
C ASN A 74 -6.96 7.88 0.09
N ALA A 75 -8.14 8.47 0.14
CA ALA A 75 -9.12 8.23 1.21
C ALA A 75 -9.42 6.75 1.39
N TYR A 76 -9.48 5.99 0.30
CA TYR A 76 -9.74 4.54 0.35
C TYR A 76 -8.63 3.77 1.08
N ALA A 77 -7.36 4.02 0.74
CA ALA A 77 -6.23 3.38 1.41
C ALA A 77 -6.14 3.79 2.89
N LEU A 78 -6.38 5.07 3.21
CA LEU A 78 -6.35 5.56 4.59
C LEU A 78 -7.52 5.03 5.42
N SER A 79 -8.73 4.91 4.84
CA SER A 79 -9.89 4.28 5.50
C SER A 79 -9.64 2.78 5.72
N ALA A 80 -9.09 2.08 4.72
CA ALA A 80 -8.71 0.67 4.85
C ALA A 80 -7.68 0.47 5.98
N ALA A 81 -6.65 1.34 6.07
CA ALA A 81 -5.66 1.28 7.15
C ALA A 81 -6.30 1.40 8.54
N ARG A 82 -7.19 2.38 8.73
CA ARG A 82 -7.93 2.54 10.00
C ARG A 82 -8.83 1.36 10.31
N TYR A 83 -9.51 0.82 9.29
CA TYR A 83 -10.35 -0.35 9.48
C TYR A 83 -9.53 -1.58 9.89
N LEU A 84 -8.42 -1.84 9.23
CA LEU A 84 -7.50 -2.93 9.58
C LEU A 84 -6.96 -2.78 11.00
N ASP A 85 -6.66 -1.54 11.44
CA ASP A 85 -6.29 -1.26 12.82
C ASP A 85 -7.43 -1.59 13.80
N SER A 86 -8.66 -1.18 13.49
CA SER A 86 -9.84 -1.43 14.34
C SER A 86 -10.13 -2.91 14.58
N ILE A 87 -9.76 -3.77 13.65
CA ILE A 87 -9.92 -5.24 13.76
C ILE A 87 -8.63 -5.96 14.19
N GLY A 88 -7.57 -5.20 14.50
CA GLY A 88 -6.26 -5.76 14.92
C GLY A 88 -5.57 -6.60 13.86
N LYS A 89 -5.83 -6.37 12.56
CA LYS A 89 -5.20 -7.12 11.47
C LYS A 89 -3.76 -6.67 11.29
N PRO A 90 -2.75 -7.58 11.32
CA PRO A 90 -1.35 -7.24 11.07
C PRO A 90 -1.16 -6.58 9.69
N VAL A 91 -0.43 -5.46 9.67
CA VAL A 91 -0.17 -4.70 8.44
C VAL A 91 1.31 -4.39 8.28
N TRP A 92 1.83 -4.59 7.07
CA TRP A 92 3.05 -3.96 6.61
C TRP A 92 2.68 -2.81 5.67
N ILE A 93 3.14 -1.60 6.00
CA ILE A 93 2.95 -0.44 5.12
C ILE A 93 4.05 -0.42 4.07
N ARG A 94 3.66 -0.21 2.82
CA ARG A 94 4.60 -0.09 1.70
C ARG A 94 4.51 1.30 1.09
N HIS A 95 5.64 1.98 1.03
CA HIS A 95 5.75 3.31 0.44
C HIS A 95 6.82 3.32 -0.65
N VAL A 96 6.40 3.51 -1.90
CA VAL A 96 7.35 3.62 -3.03
C VAL A 96 7.90 5.04 -3.07
N LEU A 97 9.22 5.17 -2.90
CA LEU A 97 9.92 6.44 -2.90
C LEU A 97 10.25 6.87 -4.33
N VAL A 98 9.43 7.74 -4.91
CA VAL A 98 9.55 8.27 -6.28
C VAL A 98 10.07 9.70 -6.20
N PRO A 99 11.30 10.00 -6.68
CA PRO A 99 11.87 11.34 -6.64
C PRO A 99 10.98 12.39 -7.31
N GLY A 100 10.74 13.50 -6.60
CA GLY A 100 9.88 14.60 -7.05
C GLY A 100 8.37 14.32 -6.99
N TYR A 101 7.95 13.15 -6.50
CA TYR A 101 6.54 12.79 -6.36
C TYR A 101 6.16 12.37 -4.94
N THR A 102 6.91 11.44 -4.33
CA THR A 102 6.57 10.85 -3.03
C THR A 102 7.69 10.99 -2.00
N ASP A 103 8.76 11.70 -2.34
CA ASP A 103 9.96 11.82 -1.52
C ASP A 103 10.08 13.17 -0.77
N ASP A 104 9.04 14.00 -0.76
CA ASP A 104 9.01 15.26 0.00
C ASP A 104 9.01 14.99 1.51
N ASP A 105 9.89 15.67 2.26
CA ASP A 105 10.08 15.43 3.68
C ASP A 105 8.82 15.74 4.51
N LYS A 106 8.06 16.79 4.17
CA LYS A 106 6.82 17.15 4.87
C LYS A 106 5.74 16.07 4.66
N ALA A 107 5.67 15.54 3.44
CA ALA A 107 4.75 14.46 3.13
C ALA A 107 5.14 13.17 3.86
N LEU A 108 6.43 12.85 3.96
CA LEU A 108 6.92 11.70 4.73
C LEU A 108 6.67 11.88 6.24
N GLU A 109 6.85 13.09 6.78
CA GLU A 109 6.52 13.41 8.18
C GLU A 109 5.02 13.26 8.46
N ALA A 110 4.16 13.78 7.58
CA ALA A 110 2.71 13.62 7.70
C ALA A 110 2.28 12.15 7.57
N LEU A 111 2.96 11.36 6.72
CA LEU A 111 2.74 9.92 6.64
C LEU A 111 3.14 9.24 7.96
N ALA A 112 4.32 9.57 8.51
CA ALA A 112 4.76 9.03 9.80
C ALA A 112 3.77 9.36 10.92
N ASP A 113 3.26 10.61 10.98
CA ASP A 113 2.27 11.02 11.98
C ASP A 113 0.96 10.23 11.84
N PHE A 114 0.47 10.00 10.61
CA PHE A 114 -0.67 9.13 10.36
C PHE A 114 -0.41 7.70 10.83
N LEU A 115 0.72 7.12 10.47
CA LEU A 115 1.07 5.75 10.82
C LEU A 115 1.24 5.57 12.34
N THR A 116 1.74 6.57 13.06
CA THR A 116 1.87 6.56 14.53
C THR A 116 0.50 6.45 15.22
N SER A 117 -0.59 6.84 14.55
CA SER A 117 -1.96 6.72 15.09
C SER A 117 -2.54 5.29 14.98
N LEU A 118 -1.83 4.35 14.35
CA LEU A 118 -2.25 2.97 14.14
C LEU A 118 -1.44 2.03 15.02
N ASN A 119 -2.08 0.98 15.57
CA ASN A 119 -1.46 0.05 16.53
C ASN A 119 -1.10 -1.31 15.92
N ASN A 120 -1.53 -1.58 14.70
CA ASN A 120 -1.43 -2.86 14.02
C ASN A 120 -0.29 -2.95 12.99
N ILE A 121 0.57 -1.93 12.93
CA ILE A 121 1.68 -1.89 11.97
C ILE A 121 2.86 -2.69 12.53
N GLU A 122 3.23 -3.76 11.82
CA GLU A 122 4.40 -4.57 12.16
C GLU A 122 5.67 -4.11 11.45
N ARG A 123 5.52 -3.51 10.25
CA ARG A 123 6.67 -3.06 9.44
C ARG A 123 6.27 -1.93 8.50
N ILE A 124 7.23 -1.07 8.19
CA ILE A 124 7.15 -0.06 7.13
C ILE A 124 8.27 -0.35 6.12
N GLU A 125 7.91 -0.55 4.86
CA GLU A 125 8.86 -0.78 3.77
C GLU A 125 8.99 0.47 2.89
N VAL A 126 10.19 1.04 2.83
CA VAL A 126 10.53 2.10 1.88
C VAL A 126 11.11 1.44 0.63
N LEU A 127 10.32 1.41 -0.43
CA LEU A 127 10.67 0.76 -1.68
C LEU A 127 11.24 1.79 -2.67
N PRO A 128 12.53 1.71 -3.03
CA PRO A 128 13.10 2.60 -4.02
C PRO A 128 12.40 2.42 -5.38
N PHE A 129 11.99 3.54 -6.00
CA PHE A 129 11.46 3.50 -7.36
C PHE A 129 12.48 2.95 -8.34
N HIS A 130 12.01 2.14 -9.28
CA HIS A 130 12.78 1.62 -10.42
C HIS A 130 11.90 1.55 -11.68
N ASN A 131 12.54 1.65 -12.83
CA ASN A 131 11.84 1.74 -14.12
C ASN A 131 11.66 0.39 -14.83
N LEU A 132 11.75 -0.73 -14.12
CA LEU A 132 11.70 -2.09 -14.70
C LEU A 132 10.37 -2.39 -15.41
N ALA A 133 9.27 -1.73 -15.04
CA ALA A 133 7.97 -1.96 -15.65
C ALA A 133 7.69 -1.06 -16.89
N ALA A 134 8.62 -0.18 -17.29
CA ALA A 134 8.41 0.76 -18.39
C ALA A 134 8.03 0.06 -19.71
N PHE A 135 8.60 -1.13 -19.97
CA PHE A 135 8.28 -1.90 -21.17
C PHE A 135 6.79 -2.28 -21.26
N LYS A 136 6.14 -2.57 -20.14
CA LYS A 136 4.70 -2.92 -20.11
C LYS A 136 3.83 -1.77 -20.56
N TRP A 137 4.17 -0.53 -20.17
CA TRP A 137 3.45 0.66 -20.61
C TRP A 137 3.57 0.85 -22.12
N LYS A 138 4.79 0.62 -22.65
CA LYS A 138 5.04 0.69 -24.08
C LYS A 138 4.25 -0.38 -24.85
N GLU A 139 4.22 -1.63 -24.36
CA GLU A 139 3.46 -2.73 -24.97
C GLU A 139 1.95 -2.44 -24.98
N LEU A 140 1.43 -1.79 -23.95
CA LEU A 140 0.02 -1.39 -23.84
C LEU A 140 -0.30 -0.12 -24.64
N GLY A 141 0.68 0.55 -25.26
CA GLY A 141 0.49 1.82 -25.94
C GLY A 141 0.09 2.99 -25.04
N ILE A 142 0.36 2.87 -23.72
CA ILE A 142 0.00 3.87 -22.72
C ILE A 142 1.23 4.70 -22.39
N LYS A 143 1.07 6.04 -22.35
CA LYS A 143 2.16 6.95 -21.97
C LYS A 143 2.54 6.73 -20.51
N TYR A 144 3.80 6.37 -20.27
CA TYR A 144 4.35 6.25 -18.93
C TYR A 144 4.87 7.59 -18.42
N THR A 145 4.19 8.19 -17.44
CA THR A 145 4.51 9.52 -16.91
C THR A 145 5.82 9.58 -16.15
N LEU A 146 6.30 8.45 -15.63
CA LEU A 146 7.55 8.34 -14.86
C LEU A 146 8.73 7.83 -15.71
N ALA A 147 8.63 7.83 -17.06
CA ALA A 147 9.66 7.27 -17.95
C ALA A 147 11.06 7.86 -17.71
N GLU A 148 11.13 9.17 -17.47
CA GLU A 148 12.36 9.93 -17.25
C GLU A 148 12.76 10.06 -15.77
N THR A 149 11.96 9.48 -14.85
CA THR A 149 12.24 9.56 -13.42
C THR A 149 13.38 8.60 -13.08
N LEU A 150 14.45 9.15 -12.50
CA LEU A 150 15.59 8.36 -12.03
C LEU A 150 15.28 7.69 -10.68
N PRO A 151 15.91 6.57 -10.35
CA PRO A 151 15.82 5.99 -9.00
C PRO A 151 16.29 6.99 -7.92
N PRO A 152 15.75 6.91 -6.69
CA PRO A 152 16.20 7.75 -5.59
C PRO A 152 17.65 7.44 -5.22
N THR A 153 18.38 8.47 -4.78
CA THR A 153 19.73 8.27 -4.23
C THR A 153 19.66 7.55 -2.87
N GLN A 154 20.74 6.86 -2.49
CA GLN A 154 20.82 6.19 -1.19
C GLN A 154 20.56 7.18 -0.04
N LYS A 155 21.08 8.40 -0.12
CA LYS A 155 20.82 9.46 0.85
C LYS A 155 19.32 9.78 1.01
N ARG A 156 18.54 9.78 -0.06
CA ARG A 156 17.08 10.00 0.00
C ARG A 156 16.36 8.82 0.62
N ILE A 157 16.78 7.60 0.29
CA ILE A 157 16.24 6.37 0.89
C ILE A 157 16.47 6.37 2.40
N ASP A 158 17.70 6.64 2.83
CA ASP A 158 18.07 6.66 4.25
C ASP A 158 17.33 7.76 5.02
N ASN A 159 17.14 8.93 4.38
CA ASN A 159 16.35 10.03 4.96
C ASN A 159 14.87 9.63 5.12
N ALA A 160 14.25 9.03 4.11
CA ALA A 160 12.87 8.58 4.18
C ALA A 160 12.69 7.51 5.27
N ARG A 161 13.59 6.53 5.34
CA ARG A 161 13.62 5.52 6.40
C ARG A 161 13.74 6.15 7.79
N LYS A 162 14.62 7.12 7.96
CA LYS A 162 14.80 7.86 9.22
C LYS A 162 13.51 8.57 9.65
N ILE A 163 12.83 9.26 8.73
CA ILE A 163 11.57 9.94 9.03
C ILE A 163 10.49 8.94 9.45
N LEU A 164 10.30 7.89 8.65
CA LEU A 164 9.25 6.90 8.87
C LEU A 164 9.52 5.99 10.07
N SER A 165 10.77 5.84 10.53
CA SER A 165 11.11 5.05 11.72
C SER A 165 10.47 5.58 13.02
N ARG A 166 9.93 6.80 13.01
CA ARG A 166 9.11 7.33 14.12
C ARG A 166 7.82 6.53 14.35
N ALA A 167 7.33 5.87 13.33
CA ALA A 167 6.06 5.13 13.36
C ALA A 167 6.26 3.61 13.52
N GLY A 168 7.49 3.09 13.54
CA GLY A 168 7.75 1.67 13.74
C GLY A 168 9.01 1.13 13.05
N LEU A 169 9.09 -0.19 12.92
CA LEU A 169 10.21 -0.87 12.26
C LEU A 169 10.23 -0.59 10.76
N VAL A 170 11.33 -0.01 10.26
CA VAL A 170 11.50 0.36 8.84
C VAL A 170 12.60 -0.48 8.19
N SER A 171 12.35 -0.94 6.95
CA SER A 171 13.31 -1.65 6.11
C SER A 171 13.46 -1.01 4.72
#